data_07ab1cbe44f87a98b53a45f698eb6d4d
#
_entry.id   07ab1cbe44f87a98b53a45f698eb6d4d
#
_cell.length_a   1.000
_cell.length_b   1.000
_cell.length_c   1.000
_cell.angle_alpha   90.00
_cell.angle_beta   90.00
_cell.angle_gamma   90.00
#
_symmetry.space_group_name_H-M   'P 1'
#
loop_
_entity.id
_entity.type
_entity.pdbx_description
1 polymer ?
#
loop_
_entity_poly.entity_id
_entity_poly.type
_entity_poly.pdbx_seq_one_letter_code
_entity_poly.pdbx_strand_id
1 'polypeptide(L)'
;MKNIFLVFIQDLKRISTNVVAIVVLIGLTVIPSLYAWFNTLSNWDPYGTDSTSRIKVAVASDDPGVTIDGVTVNIGDQIISNLKANTTIGWVFTDSTQEAIDGVYSGDYYAALVLPSDFTSDMVSFLSDSLEHPQIQYYCNQKKNAIAPKITDKAKKAVQSQTNSTFVNTLTKSLVSASSAAITVDFDSLTLDDTTENSLIDVISGKLTDAYNELQTYNVMLDSLISITQISSDVSSLARSSSSDLPETLDTQAGELAALQKLLDANSVSSLSEVSASLSENVSSIRSVMSSISSLYQDMDGDMNTFTDAVTQGQENLTQTQQTLNTLMTKLSDSIELLNKIASDPEYDFVNEILGSDPQTLADFIASPVEITTKKIYEISAYGSAVSPFYTVLSIWVGGLIMVAIIHTQVKKSKYLPAGVKPYQKFFGRYLTFYCIGQLQTLLIVLGNLFYIQIQCPHPVLYWFACSVTSLVFTIFMYALTVAFGNIGEALAIIFMVVQVAGSGGTFPIDVLPKVYRMIYRYLPFPYAMDALRETIGGMYGNYYWECIGRLFIYIIIAILIGLVLRKPFEQLNHYMERSKENSGVML
;
A
#
# COMPACT_ATOMS: atom_id res chain seq x y z
N MET A 1 -4.04 22.29 46.05
CA MET A 1 -4.49 22.90 44.78
C MET A 1 -4.09 24.38 44.66
N LYS A 2 -4.31 25.24 45.64
CA LYS A 2 -3.97 26.69 45.59
C LYS A 2 -2.55 26.97 45.09
N ASN A 3 -1.54 26.30 45.63
CA ASN A 3 -0.13 26.49 45.24
C ASN A 3 0.20 26.07 43.80
N ILE A 4 -0.51 25.09 43.23
CA ILE A 4 -0.37 24.68 41.83
C ILE A 4 -0.78 25.83 40.92
N PHE A 5 -1.95 26.42 41.19
CA PHE A 5 -2.45 27.56 40.42
C PHE A 5 -1.58 28.81 40.60
N LEU A 6 -1.02 29.03 41.77
CA LEU A 6 -0.09 30.17 42.00
C LEU A 6 1.16 30.05 41.12
N VAL A 7 1.74 28.88 41.00
CA VAL A 7 2.88 28.65 40.10
C VAL A 7 2.49 28.95 38.66
N PHE A 8 1.37 28.43 38.20
CA PHE A 8 0.86 28.64 36.84
C PHE A 8 0.59 30.10 36.52
N ILE A 9 -0.15 30.82 37.40
CA ILE A 9 -0.46 32.23 37.20
C ILE A 9 0.82 33.08 37.15
N GLN A 10 1.81 32.73 37.98
CA GLN A 10 3.09 33.43 37.97
C GLN A 10 3.84 33.23 36.64
N ASP A 11 3.81 32.01 36.08
CA ASP A 11 4.42 31.73 34.78
C ASP A 11 3.71 32.50 33.67
N LEU A 12 2.39 32.49 33.66
CA LEU A 12 1.59 33.25 32.71
C LEU A 12 1.90 34.76 32.77
N LYS A 13 1.99 35.34 33.98
CA LYS A 13 2.35 36.74 34.16
C LYS A 13 3.76 37.06 33.65
N ARG A 14 4.73 36.16 33.87
CA ARG A 14 6.11 36.35 33.39
C ARG A 14 6.18 36.30 31.87
N ILE A 15 5.44 35.39 31.24
CA ILE A 15 5.36 35.30 29.78
C ILE A 15 4.70 36.55 29.21
N SER A 16 3.55 36.95 29.73
CA SER A 16 2.75 38.07 29.19
C SER A 16 3.43 39.45 29.37
N THR A 17 4.34 39.59 30.32
CA THR A 17 5.08 40.84 30.55
C THR A 17 6.42 40.93 29.82
N ASN A 18 6.83 39.87 29.10
CA ASN A 18 8.11 39.82 28.40
C ASN A 18 7.88 39.61 26.88
N VAL A 19 8.19 40.64 26.09
CA VAL A 19 7.99 40.62 24.64
C VAL A 19 8.75 39.47 23.97
N VAL A 20 10.00 39.20 24.40
CA VAL A 20 10.80 38.08 23.86
C VAL A 20 10.13 36.76 24.16
N ALA A 21 9.60 36.58 25.38
CA ALA A 21 8.88 35.35 25.72
C ALA A 21 7.60 35.16 24.89
N ILE A 22 6.90 36.24 24.54
CA ILE A 22 5.74 36.21 23.67
C ILE A 22 6.14 35.79 22.24
N VAL A 23 7.19 36.39 21.69
CA VAL A 23 7.70 36.04 20.33
C VAL A 23 8.13 34.59 20.29
N VAL A 24 8.87 34.11 21.28
CA VAL A 24 9.26 32.72 21.43
C VAL A 24 8.03 31.81 21.52
N LEU A 25 7.01 32.21 22.28
CA LEU A 25 5.76 31.44 22.39
C LEU A 25 5.03 31.33 21.05
N ILE A 26 4.97 32.42 20.27
CA ILE A 26 4.40 32.40 18.91
C ILE A 26 5.19 31.44 18.01
N GLY A 27 6.52 31.51 18.02
CA GLY A 27 7.38 30.59 17.27
C GLY A 27 7.14 29.12 17.66
N LEU A 28 7.11 28.86 18.99
CA LEU A 28 6.80 27.54 19.53
C LEU A 28 5.43 26.99 19.07
N THR A 29 4.46 27.87 18.91
CA THR A 29 3.11 27.49 18.48
C THR A 29 3.04 27.20 16.98
N VAL A 30 3.79 27.94 16.15
CA VAL A 30 3.73 27.86 14.68
C VAL A 30 4.64 26.77 14.12
N ILE A 31 5.85 26.59 14.65
CA ILE A 31 6.85 25.64 14.09
C ILE A 31 6.32 24.21 13.94
N PRO A 32 5.61 23.62 14.91
CA PRO A 32 5.09 22.27 14.76
C PRO A 32 4.08 22.13 13.62
N SER A 33 3.30 23.17 13.36
CA SER A 33 2.33 23.19 12.26
C SER A 33 3.03 23.17 10.90
N LEU A 34 4.08 23.97 10.75
CA LEU A 34 4.91 23.97 9.53
C LEU A 34 5.55 22.59 9.30
N TYR A 35 6.01 21.96 10.38
CA TYR A 35 6.59 20.62 10.29
C TYR A 35 5.57 19.59 9.76
N ALA A 36 4.34 19.60 10.27
CA ALA A 36 3.27 18.72 9.78
C ALA A 36 3.04 18.92 8.28
N TRP A 37 2.98 20.16 7.83
CA TRP A 37 2.60 20.49 6.47
C TRP A 37 3.68 20.14 5.44
N PHE A 38 4.95 20.47 5.71
CA PHE A 38 6.05 20.19 4.78
C PHE A 38 6.36 18.71 4.64
N ASN A 39 6.22 17.94 5.71
CA ASN A 39 6.49 16.51 5.66
C ASN A 39 5.40 15.69 4.95
N THR A 40 4.18 16.21 4.87
CA THR A 40 3.11 15.56 4.12
C THR A 40 3.40 15.52 2.61
N LEU A 41 4.23 16.44 2.13
CA LEU A 41 4.52 16.63 0.70
C LEU A 41 5.68 15.77 0.17
N SER A 42 6.46 15.11 1.02
CA SER A 42 7.78 14.60 0.62
C SER A 42 7.99 13.08 0.68
N ASN A 43 6.95 12.26 0.68
CA ASN A 43 7.14 10.82 0.90
C ASN A 43 7.08 9.92 -0.33
N TRP A 44 8.01 8.96 -0.35
CA TRP A 44 8.46 8.14 -1.46
C TRP A 44 8.01 6.66 -1.43
N ASP A 45 8.30 5.92 -2.47
CA ASP A 45 7.78 4.67 -2.98
C ASP A 45 8.14 3.39 -2.17
N PRO A 46 7.16 2.54 -1.84
CA PRO A 46 7.36 1.30 -1.10
C PRO A 46 7.08 0.01 -1.90
N TYR A 47 7.40 -0.07 -3.19
CA TYR A 47 6.89 -1.09 -4.10
C TYR A 47 7.80 -2.32 -4.37
N GLY A 48 8.76 -2.65 -3.52
CA GLY A 48 9.57 -3.87 -3.62
C GLY A 48 8.75 -5.16 -3.37
N THR A 49 9.04 -6.22 -4.12
CA THR A 49 8.33 -7.52 -4.03
C THR A 49 8.36 -8.13 -2.63
N ASP A 50 9.50 -7.99 -1.94
CA ASP A 50 9.68 -8.45 -0.55
C ASP A 50 8.76 -7.73 0.46
N SER A 51 8.39 -6.48 0.16
CA SER A 51 7.48 -5.70 0.98
C SER A 51 6.02 -6.01 0.65
N THR A 52 5.70 -6.19 -0.62
CA THR A 52 4.33 -6.44 -1.08
C THR A 52 3.85 -7.84 -0.71
N SER A 53 4.73 -8.86 -0.68
CA SER A 53 4.39 -10.22 -0.24
C SER A 53 3.90 -10.31 1.22
N ARG A 54 4.16 -9.27 2.04
CA ARG A 54 3.68 -9.18 3.43
C ARG A 54 2.34 -8.45 3.56
N ILE A 55 1.86 -7.84 2.49
CA ILE A 55 0.55 -7.18 2.46
C ILE A 55 -0.52 -8.26 2.30
N LYS A 56 -1.27 -8.50 3.37
CA LYS A 56 -2.32 -9.52 3.41
C LYS A 56 -3.53 -9.07 2.60
N VAL A 57 -3.88 -9.87 1.59
CA VAL A 57 -5.10 -9.74 0.79
C VAL A 57 -5.89 -11.03 0.92
N ALA A 58 -7.10 -10.94 1.45
CA ALA A 58 -7.99 -12.09 1.57
C ALA A 58 -8.57 -12.47 0.21
N VAL A 59 -8.79 -13.76 0.01
CA VAL A 59 -9.48 -14.30 -1.18
C VAL A 59 -10.53 -15.28 -0.71
N ALA A 60 -11.76 -15.08 -1.16
CA ALA A 60 -12.87 -16.00 -0.95
C ALA A 60 -13.61 -16.25 -2.26
N SER A 61 -14.18 -17.43 -2.40
CA SER A 61 -15.04 -17.79 -3.52
C SER A 61 -16.29 -18.48 -3.01
N ASP A 62 -17.43 -17.97 -3.43
CA ASP A 62 -18.72 -18.61 -3.26
C ASP A 62 -19.18 -19.26 -4.58
N ASP A 63 -18.31 -19.29 -5.61
CA ASP A 63 -18.59 -19.80 -6.95
C ASP A 63 -18.68 -21.34 -6.95
N PRO A 64 -19.86 -21.94 -7.21
CA PRO A 64 -20.02 -23.38 -7.26
C PRO A 64 -19.55 -23.99 -8.59
N GLY A 65 -19.22 -23.15 -9.59
CA GLY A 65 -19.02 -23.58 -10.97
C GLY A 65 -20.34 -23.88 -11.69
N VAL A 66 -20.22 -24.26 -12.95
CA VAL A 66 -21.35 -24.62 -13.82
C VAL A 66 -21.08 -25.95 -14.50
N THR A 67 -22.12 -26.76 -14.65
CA THR A 67 -22.05 -28.02 -15.42
C THR A 67 -22.68 -27.80 -16.78
N ILE A 68 -21.88 -27.93 -17.85
CA ILE A 68 -22.30 -27.82 -19.26
C ILE A 68 -22.07 -29.19 -19.87
N ASP A 69 -23.10 -29.81 -20.43
CA ASP A 69 -23.05 -31.11 -21.08
C ASP A 69 -22.32 -32.21 -20.27
N GLY A 70 -22.53 -32.22 -18.94
CA GLY A 70 -21.94 -33.21 -18.04
C GLY A 70 -20.48 -32.91 -17.64
N VAL A 71 -19.90 -31.81 -18.10
CA VAL A 71 -18.58 -31.34 -17.71
C VAL A 71 -18.74 -30.19 -16.73
N THR A 72 -18.22 -30.34 -15.49
CA THR A 72 -18.23 -29.27 -14.50
C THR A 72 -17.01 -28.36 -14.71
N VAL A 73 -17.28 -27.09 -14.95
CA VAL A 73 -16.27 -26.04 -15.08
C VAL A 73 -16.41 -25.10 -13.87
N ASN A 74 -15.32 -24.86 -13.17
CA ASN A 74 -15.25 -23.86 -12.10
C ASN A 74 -14.05 -22.96 -12.36
N ILE A 75 -14.33 -21.74 -12.87
CA ILE A 75 -13.31 -20.75 -13.19
C ILE A 75 -12.79 -20.09 -11.92
N GLY A 76 -13.66 -19.95 -10.90
CA GLY A 76 -13.26 -19.42 -9.60
C GLY A 76 -12.18 -20.27 -8.92
N ASP A 77 -12.31 -21.58 -8.93
CA ASP A 77 -11.29 -22.51 -8.39
C ASP A 77 -9.96 -22.43 -9.15
N GLN A 78 -10.02 -22.25 -10.46
CA GLN A 78 -8.80 -22.05 -11.27
C GLN A 78 -8.08 -20.74 -10.90
N ILE A 79 -8.84 -19.64 -10.68
CA ILE A 79 -8.27 -18.36 -10.24
C ILE A 79 -7.62 -18.54 -8.87
N ILE A 80 -8.29 -19.17 -7.91
CA ILE A 80 -7.75 -19.45 -6.57
C ILE A 80 -6.46 -20.27 -6.66
N SER A 81 -6.44 -21.31 -7.51
CA SER A 81 -5.25 -22.14 -7.70
C SER A 81 -4.06 -21.32 -8.24
N ASN A 82 -4.30 -20.43 -9.19
CA ASN A 82 -3.28 -19.55 -9.74
C ASN A 82 -2.78 -18.53 -8.70
N LEU A 83 -3.69 -17.99 -7.87
CA LEU A 83 -3.31 -17.07 -6.79
C LEU A 83 -2.48 -17.76 -5.70
N LYS A 84 -2.72 -19.05 -5.43
CA LYS A 84 -1.88 -19.84 -4.50
C LYS A 84 -0.44 -19.97 -4.99
N ALA A 85 -0.22 -19.99 -6.28
CA ALA A 85 1.11 -20.02 -6.87
C ALA A 85 1.80 -18.63 -6.92
N ASN A 86 1.05 -17.55 -6.73
CA ASN A 86 1.57 -16.19 -6.80
C ASN A 86 2.14 -15.74 -5.43
N THR A 87 3.44 -15.45 -5.37
CA THR A 87 4.15 -15.05 -4.15
C THR A 87 4.37 -13.53 -4.02
N THR A 88 3.94 -12.73 -4.98
CA THR A 88 4.17 -11.27 -4.99
C THR A 88 3.34 -10.52 -3.95
N ILE A 89 2.24 -11.08 -3.52
CA ILE A 89 1.30 -10.56 -2.50
C ILE A 89 1.09 -11.62 -1.43
N GLY A 90 0.82 -11.19 -0.21
CA GLY A 90 0.48 -12.08 0.90
C GLY A 90 -0.99 -12.56 0.83
N TRP A 91 -1.27 -13.45 -0.09
CA TRP A 91 -2.62 -14.02 -0.25
C TRP A 91 -3.03 -14.83 0.98
N VAL A 92 -4.24 -14.59 1.48
CA VAL A 92 -4.86 -15.32 2.57
C VAL A 92 -6.19 -15.87 2.09
N PHE A 93 -6.29 -17.19 2.00
CA PHE A 93 -7.51 -17.85 1.54
C PHE A 93 -8.40 -18.10 2.76
N THR A 94 -9.63 -17.57 2.75
CA THR A 94 -10.60 -17.68 3.82
C THR A 94 -11.69 -18.70 3.47
N ASP A 95 -12.30 -19.30 4.50
CA ASP A 95 -13.32 -20.32 4.31
C ASP A 95 -14.68 -19.72 3.92
N SER A 96 -14.86 -18.40 4.08
CA SER A 96 -16.11 -17.71 3.73
C SER A 96 -15.86 -16.28 3.24
N THR A 97 -16.75 -15.81 2.37
CA THR A 97 -16.81 -14.42 1.91
C THR A 97 -16.98 -13.44 3.07
N GLN A 98 -17.81 -13.78 4.05
CA GLN A 98 -18.06 -12.92 5.20
C GLN A 98 -16.78 -12.74 6.04
N GLU A 99 -16.01 -13.80 6.27
CA GLU A 99 -14.73 -13.73 6.98
C GLU A 99 -13.72 -12.82 6.23
N ALA A 100 -13.64 -12.95 4.90
CA ALA A 100 -12.79 -12.07 4.09
C ALA A 100 -13.19 -10.60 4.25
N ILE A 101 -14.47 -10.28 4.18
CA ILE A 101 -15.01 -8.92 4.29
C ILE A 101 -14.81 -8.39 5.72
N ASP A 102 -15.16 -9.15 6.74
CA ASP A 102 -15.01 -8.76 8.15
C ASP A 102 -13.52 -8.51 8.49
N GLY A 103 -12.63 -9.32 7.95
CA GLY A 103 -11.18 -9.12 8.07
C GLY A 103 -10.68 -7.82 7.42
N VAL A 104 -11.34 -7.33 6.38
CA VAL A 104 -11.06 -5.99 5.81
C VAL A 104 -11.62 -4.89 6.73
N TYR A 105 -12.81 -5.06 7.29
CA TYR A 105 -13.40 -4.10 8.22
C TYR A 105 -12.62 -4.01 9.54
N SER A 106 -12.20 -5.14 10.10
CA SER A 106 -11.37 -5.19 11.32
C SER A 106 -9.96 -4.66 11.09
N GLY A 107 -9.50 -4.68 9.82
CA GLY A 107 -8.15 -4.33 9.45
C GLY A 107 -7.13 -5.46 9.58
N ASP A 108 -7.57 -6.72 9.70
CA ASP A 108 -6.68 -7.89 9.64
C ASP A 108 -6.09 -8.05 8.25
N TYR A 109 -6.90 -7.72 7.22
CA TYR A 109 -6.50 -7.67 5.82
C TYR A 109 -6.52 -6.23 5.28
N TYR A 110 -5.69 -5.94 4.29
CA TYR A 110 -5.66 -4.65 3.60
C TYR A 110 -6.72 -4.57 2.51
N ALA A 111 -7.02 -5.71 1.90
CA ALA A 111 -8.05 -5.86 0.89
C ALA A 111 -8.61 -7.29 0.89
N ALA A 112 -9.74 -7.48 0.20
CA ALA A 112 -10.29 -8.79 -0.10
C ALA A 112 -10.77 -8.83 -1.55
N LEU A 113 -10.58 -9.98 -2.19
CA LEU A 113 -11.14 -10.36 -3.47
C LEU A 113 -12.21 -11.42 -3.22
N VAL A 114 -13.41 -11.16 -3.69
CA VAL A 114 -14.54 -12.07 -3.53
C VAL A 114 -15.08 -12.42 -4.90
N LEU A 115 -15.11 -13.72 -5.18
CA LEU A 115 -15.75 -14.29 -6.34
C LEU A 115 -17.18 -14.65 -5.94
N PRO A 116 -18.21 -14.00 -6.51
CA PRO A 116 -19.60 -14.29 -6.17
C PRO A 116 -20.07 -15.64 -6.71
N SER A 117 -21.22 -16.11 -6.24
CA SER A 117 -21.79 -17.42 -6.59
C SER A 117 -22.23 -17.58 -8.05
N ASP A 118 -22.41 -16.48 -8.74
CA ASP A 118 -22.78 -16.38 -10.14
C ASP A 118 -21.56 -16.21 -11.09
N PHE A 119 -20.35 -16.15 -10.52
CA PHE A 119 -19.15 -15.77 -11.27
C PHE A 119 -18.89 -16.68 -12.49
N THR A 120 -18.87 -18.00 -12.34
CA THR A 120 -18.67 -18.91 -13.49
C THR A 120 -19.91 -18.93 -14.40
N SER A 121 -21.14 -18.81 -13.86
CA SER A 121 -22.34 -18.75 -14.68
C SER A 121 -22.37 -17.50 -15.57
N ASP A 122 -22.03 -16.34 -15.02
CA ASP A 122 -21.92 -15.10 -15.79
C ASP A 122 -20.79 -15.17 -16.83
N MET A 123 -19.68 -15.79 -16.44
CA MET A 123 -18.54 -15.99 -17.36
C MET A 123 -18.90 -16.81 -18.60
N VAL A 124 -19.82 -17.75 -18.48
CA VAL A 124 -20.27 -18.59 -19.60
C VAL A 124 -21.62 -18.14 -20.18
N SER A 125 -22.15 -17.00 -19.74
CA SER A 125 -23.43 -16.44 -20.18
C SER A 125 -23.47 -16.09 -21.67
N PHE A 126 -22.29 -15.91 -22.29
CA PHE A 126 -22.19 -15.72 -23.75
C PHE A 126 -22.70 -16.93 -24.57
N LEU A 127 -22.91 -18.09 -23.92
CA LEU A 127 -23.56 -19.25 -24.50
C LEU A 127 -25.09 -19.23 -24.36
N SER A 128 -25.68 -18.19 -23.82
CA SER A 128 -27.11 -18.00 -23.57
C SER A 128 -27.60 -16.67 -24.14
N ASP A 129 -28.92 -16.49 -24.22
CA ASP A 129 -29.57 -15.28 -24.76
C ASP A 129 -29.34 -13.98 -23.93
N SER A 130 -28.71 -14.07 -22.76
CA SER A 130 -28.41 -12.92 -21.89
C SER A 130 -26.93 -12.85 -21.58
N LEU A 131 -26.25 -11.81 -22.11
CA LEU A 131 -24.86 -11.52 -21.78
C LEU A 131 -24.78 -10.83 -20.42
N GLU A 132 -24.20 -11.53 -19.43
CA GLU A 132 -23.92 -10.99 -18.10
C GLU A 132 -22.39 -10.84 -17.92
N HIS A 133 -21.96 -9.70 -17.38
CA HIS A 133 -20.54 -9.48 -17.10
C HIS A 133 -20.16 -10.03 -15.71
N PRO A 134 -19.30 -11.04 -15.62
CA PRO A 134 -18.84 -11.56 -14.34
C PRO A 134 -18.10 -10.48 -13.55
N GLN A 135 -18.46 -10.34 -12.29
CA GLN A 135 -17.91 -9.28 -11.42
C GLN A 135 -17.08 -9.87 -10.28
N ILE A 136 -15.81 -9.52 -10.21
CA ILE A 136 -15.00 -9.76 -9.02
C ILE A 136 -15.21 -8.59 -8.05
N GLN A 137 -15.69 -8.88 -6.85
CA GLN A 137 -15.87 -7.86 -5.83
C GLN A 137 -14.54 -7.62 -5.12
N TYR A 138 -14.07 -6.38 -5.16
CA TYR A 138 -12.84 -5.98 -4.52
C TYR A 138 -13.11 -5.00 -3.37
N TYR A 139 -12.81 -5.44 -2.15
CA TYR A 139 -12.91 -4.65 -0.92
C TYR A 139 -11.53 -4.18 -0.51
N CYS A 140 -11.34 -2.88 -0.26
CA CYS A 140 -10.06 -2.36 0.20
C CYS A 140 -10.22 -1.44 1.41
N ASN A 141 -9.36 -1.62 2.45
CA ASN A 141 -9.34 -0.80 3.63
C ASN A 141 -8.38 0.38 3.46
N GLN A 142 -8.89 1.55 3.10
CA GLN A 142 -8.10 2.77 2.92
C GLN A 142 -7.71 3.44 4.25
N LYS A 143 -8.43 3.12 5.34
CA LYS A 143 -8.15 3.66 6.68
C LYS A 143 -6.87 3.09 7.29
N LYS A 144 -6.57 1.82 7.05
CA LYS A 144 -5.46 1.12 7.71
C LYS A 144 -4.09 1.70 7.34
N ASN A 145 -3.86 2.02 6.06
CA ASN A 145 -2.63 2.64 5.59
C ASN A 145 -2.86 3.34 4.24
N ALA A 146 -2.26 4.52 4.06
CA ALA A 146 -2.42 5.32 2.86
C ALA A 146 -1.78 4.72 1.58
N ILE A 147 -0.80 3.85 1.74
CA ILE A 147 -0.03 3.24 0.65
C ILE A 147 -0.58 1.86 0.28
N ALA A 148 -1.18 1.15 1.25
CA ALA A 148 -1.72 -0.18 1.04
C ALA A 148 -2.71 -0.27 -0.15
N PRO A 149 -3.65 0.66 -0.36
CA PRO A 149 -4.52 0.63 -1.53
C PRO A 149 -3.77 0.61 -2.87
N LYS A 150 -2.67 1.35 -3.00
CA LYS A 150 -1.86 1.36 -4.21
C LYS A 150 -1.16 0.02 -4.48
N ILE A 151 -0.75 -0.67 -3.42
CA ILE A 151 -0.15 -2.01 -3.52
C ILE A 151 -1.22 -3.04 -3.89
N THR A 152 -2.37 -2.99 -3.23
CA THR A 152 -3.48 -3.92 -3.48
C THR A 152 -4.17 -3.67 -4.84
N ASP A 153 -4.09 -2.45 -5.40
CA ASP A 153 -4.52 -2.18 -6.79
C ASP A 153 -3.65 -2.90 -7.82
N LYS A 154 -2.35 -3.08 -7.56
CA LYS A 154 -1.50 -3.95 -8.40
C LYS A 154 -1.95 -5.40 -8.35
N ALA A 155 -2.31 -5.89 -7.15
CA ALA A 155 -2.88 -7.23 -6.99
C ALA A 155 -4.19 -7.39 -7.77
N LYS A 156 -5.10 -6.40 -7.68
CA LYS A 156 -6.35 -6.35 -8.45
C LYS A 156 -6.08 -6.51 -9.96
N LYS A 157 -5.16 -5.71 -10.52
CA LYS A 157 -4.82 -5.76 -11.94
C LYS A 157 -4.21 -7.09 -12.35
N ALA A 158 -3.34 -7.67 -11.50
CA ALA A 158 -2.75 -8.98 -11.76
C ALA A 158 -3.82 -10.08 -11.80
N VAL A 159 -4.79 -10.04 -10.88
CA VAL A 159 -5.92 -10.99 -10.85
C VAL A 159 -6.80 -10.81 -12.09
N GLN A 160 -7.13 -9.58 -12.47
CA GLN A 160 -7.91 -9.30 -13.67
C GLN A 160 -7.25 -9.84 -14.93
N SER A 161 -5.94 -9.57 -15.11
CA SER A 161 -5.18 -10.10 -16.24
C SER A 161 -5.15 -11.63 -16.25
N GLN A 162 -4.91 -12.25 -15.07
CA GLN A 162 -4.90 -13.71 -14.95
C GLN A 162 -6.27 -14.31 -15.23
N THR A 163 -7.35 -13.67 -14.78
CA THR A 163 -8.72 -14.12 -15.01
C THR A 163 -9.07 -14.07 -16.50
N ASN A 164 -8.72 -12.97 -17.17
CA ASN A 164 -8.91 -12.83 -18.62
C ASN A 164 -8.14 -13.92 -19.38
N SER A 165 -6.88 -14.17 -19.02
CA SER A 165 -6.08 -15.26 -19.59
C SER A 165 -6.71 -16.65 -19.36
N THR A 166 -7.20 -16.90 -18.15
CA THR A 166 -7.84 -18.17 -17.80
C THR A 166 -9.15 -18.36 -18.58
N PHE A 167 -9.93 -17.30 -18.74
CA PHE A 167 -11.14 -17.30 -19.54
C PHE A 167 -10.87 -17.62 -21.01
N VAL A 168 -9.94 -16.91 -21.64
CA VAL A 168 -9.56 -17.16 -23.05
C VAL A 168 -9.09 -18.60 -23.23
N ASN A 169 -8.29 -19.13 -22.31
CA ASN A 169 -7.85 -20.53 -22.36
C ASN A 169 -9.01 -21.51 -22.21
N THR A 170 -9.95 -21.26 -21.30
CA THR A 170 -11.11 -22.14 -21.08
C THR A 170 -12.06 -22.09 -22.28
N LEU A 171 -12.33 -20.87 -22.77
CA LEU A 171 -13.15 -20.67 -23.98
C LEU A 171 -12.55 -21.40 -25.19
N THR A 172 -11.24 -21.21 -25.41
CA THR A 172 -10.54 -21.87 -26.54
C THR A 172 -10.60 -23.40 -26.42
N LYS A 173 -10.40 -23.92 -25.19
CA LYS A 173 -10.54 -25.38 -24.95
C LYS A 173 -11.95 -25.87 -25.21
N SER A 174 -12.97 -25.13 -24.75
CA SER A 174 -14.37 -25.50 -24.95
C SER A 174 -14.77 -25.44 -26.40
N LEU A 175 -14.35 -24.41 -27.15
CA LEU A 175 -14.56 -24.30 -28.59
C LEU A 175 -13.88 -25.45 -29.37
N VAL A 176 -12.63 -25.76 -29.02
CA VAL A 176 -11.90 -26.88 -29.62
C VAL A 176 -12.57 -28.24 -29.31
N SER A 177 -13.05 -28.41 -28.07
CA SER A 177 -13.77 -29.65 -27.68
C SER A 177 -15.12 -29.75 -28.36
N ALA A 178 -15.87 -28.65 -28.45
CA ALA A 178 -17.16 -28.58 -29.15
C ALA A 178 -16.98 -28.85 -30.67
N SER A 179 -15.92 -28.28 -31.28
CA SER A 179 -15.61 -28.53 -32.70
C SER A 179 -15.17 -29.97 -32.95
N SER A 180 -14.44 -30.59 -32.02
CA SER A 180 -14.06 -31.99 -32.10
C SER A 180 -15.28 -32.92 -31.96
N ALA A 181 -16.28 -32.55 -31.17
CA ALA A 181 -17.55 -33.25 -31.04
C ALA A 181 -18.45 -33.02 -32.27
N ALA A 182 -18.46 -31.79 -32.83
CA ALA A 182 -19.22 -31.45 -34.02
C ALA A 182 -18.70 -32.17 -35.29
N ILE A 183 -17.41 -32.50 -35.38
CA ILE A 183 -16.82 -33.29 -36.48
C ILE A 183 -17.38 -34.74 -36.53
N THR A 184 -18.04 -35.20 -35.48
CA THR A 184 -18.71 -36.52 -35.43
C THR A 184 -20.21 -36.45 -35.72
N VAL A 185 -20.78 -35.28 -35.99
CA VAL A 185 -22.19 -35.11 -36.37
C VAL A 185 -22.32 -35.14 -37.89
N ASP A 186 -23.27 -35.97 -38.36
CA ASP A 186 -23.58 -36.21 -39.78
C ASP A 186 -24.27 -34.97 -40.38
N PHE A 187 -23.55 -34.24 -41.21
CA PHE A 187 -23.93 -32.91 -41.73
C PHE A 187 -24.87 -32.93 -42.96
N ASP A 188 -25.34 -34.08 -43.39
CA ASP A 188 -26.12 -34.23 -44.63
C ASP A 188 -27.59 -33.73 -44.55
N SER A 189 -28.02 -33.04 -43.46
CA SER A 189 -29.43 -32.72 -43.29
C SER A 189 -29.82 -31.25 -43.10
N LEU A 190 -28.92 -30.26 -43.27
CA LEU A 190 -29.19 -28.84 -43.01
C LEU A 190 -29.11 -27.95 -44.26
N THR A 191 -30.13 -27.13 -44.54
CA THR A 191 -30.19 -26.19 -45.67
C THR A 191 -30.34 -24.74 -45.21
N LEU A 192 -29.59 -23.79 -45.81
CA LEU A 192 -29.47 -22.38 -45.41
C LEU A 192 -29.91 -21.34 -46.47
N ASP A 193 -30.28 -20.15 -46.02
CA ASP A 193 -30.60 -18.99 -46.86
C ASP A 193 -29.53 -17.88 -46.73
N ASP A 194 -29.16 -17.24 -47.82
CA ASP A 194 -27.82 -16.91 -48.32
C ASP A 194 -27.33 -15.46 -48.06
N THR A 195 -27.85 -14.63 -47.11
CA THR A 195 -27.50 -13.21 -47.18
C THR A 195 -27.08 -12.47 -45.88
N THR A 196 -27.06 -13.11 -44.71
CA THR A 196 -26.78 -12.36 -43.45
C THR A 196 -25.62 -12.89 -42.60
N GLU A 197 -25.05 -14.04 -42.94
CA GLU A 197 -24.23 -14.85 -42.02
C GLU A 197 -22.73 -14.54 -42.02
N ASN A 198 -22.21 -14.06 -43.15
CA ASN A 198 -20.77 -13.81 -43.30
C ASN A 198 -20.23 -12.67 -42.44
N SER A 199 -21.08 -11.75 -41.94
CA SER A 199 -20.62 -10.57 -41.23
C SER A 199 -20.15 -10.87 -39.81
N LEU A 200 -20.74 -11.85 -39.12
CA LEU A 200 -20.45 -12.12 -37.69
C LEU A 200 -19.18 -12.97 -37.52
N ILE A 201 -19.09 -14.03 -38.29
CA ILE A 201 -17.90 -14.89 -38.31
C ILE A 201 -16.69 -14.08 -38.79
N ASP A 202 -16.88 -13.20 -39.79
CA ASP A 202 -15.83 -12.29 -40.27
C ASP A 202 -15.38 -11.30 -39.17
N VAL A 203 -16.30 -10.75 -38.36
CA VAL A 203 -15.97 -9.86 -37.27
C VAL A 203 -15.23 -10.60 -36.15
N ILE A 204 -15.70 -11.80 -35.77
CA ILE A 204 -15.02 -12.61 -34.75
C ILE A 204 -13.65 -13.09 -35.24
N SER A 205 -13.57 -13.60 -36.48
CA SER A 205 -12.32 -14.03 -37.10
C SER A 205 -11.34 -12.86 -37.23
N GLY A 206 -11.82 -11.65 -37.58
CA GLY A 206 -11.03 -10.43 -37.61
C GLY A 206 -10.47 -10.08 -36.22
N LYS A 207 -11.32 -10.04 -35.18
CA LYS A 207 -10.90 -9.76 -33.80
C LYS A 207 -9.92 -10.79 -33.23
N LEU A 208 -10.14 -12.10 -33.54
CA LEU A 208 -9.22 -13.15 -33.15
C LEU A 208 -7.88 -13.04 -33.90
N THR A 209 -7.92 -12.63 -35.17
CA THR A 209 -6.72 -12.38 -35.98
C THR A 209 -5.93 -11.19 -35.43
N ASP A 210 -6.61 -10.12 -35.05
CA ASP A 210 -5.98 -8.96 -34.38
C ASP A 210 -5.33 -9.38 -33.07
N ALA A 211 -6.04 -10.16 -32.24
CA ALA A 211 -5.51 -10.69 -30.99
C ALA A 211 -4.30 -11.63 -31.22
N TYR A 212 -4.36 -12.48 -32.28
CA TYR A 212 -3.24 -13.32 -32.65
C TYR A 212 -2.00 -12.53 -33.06
N ASN A 213 -2.17 -11.50 -33.89
CA ASN A 213 -1.06 -10.63 -34.34
C ASN A 213 -0.43 -9.88 -33.18
N GLU A 214 -1.24 -9.48 -32.23
CA GLU A 214 -0.80 -8.78 -31.03
C GLU A 214 -0.04 -9.71 -30.08
N LEU A 215 -0.54 -10.94 -29.86
CA LEU A 215 0.17 -11.98 -29.11
C LEU A 215 1.49 -12.36 -29.80
N GLN A 216 1.55 -12.36 -31.11
CA GLN A 216 2.79 -12.57 -31.88
C GLN A 216 3.81 -11.48 -31.59
N THR A 217 3.37 -10.21 -31.47
CA THR A 217 4.23 -9.09 -31.10
C THR A 217 4.78 -9.28 -29.68
N TYR A 218 3.93 -9.69 -28.72
CA TYR A 218 4.37 -10.00 -27.36
C TYR A 218 5.35 -11.18 -27.31
N ASN A 219 5.16 -12.19 -28.15
CA ASN A 219 6.08 -13.33 -28.23
C ASN A 219 7.49 -12.90 -28.65
N VAL A 220 7.59 -12.03 -29.66
CA VAL A 220 8.88 -11.44 -30.08
C VAL A 220 9.52 -10.61 -28.97
N MET A 221 8.71 -9.88 -28.19
CA MET A 221 9.21 -9.11 -27.05
C MET A 221 9.69 -10.02 -25.91
N LEU A 222 8.98 -11.13 -25.65
CA LEU A 222 9.41 -12.16 -24.68
C LEU A 222 10.72 -12.83 -25.10
N ASP A 223 10.90 -13.13 -26.39
CA ASP A 223 12.16 -13.64 -26.93
C ASP A 223 13.32 -12.69 -26.62
N SER A 224 13.10 -11.39 -26.81
CA SER A 224 14.11 -10.37 -26.52
C SER A 224 14.41 -10.31 -25.02
N LEU A 225 13.39 -10.36 -24.16
CA LEU A 225 13.55 -10.38 -22.69
C LEU A 225 14.26 -11.65 -22.21
N ILE A 226 13.92 -12.81 -22.75
CA ILE A 226 14.59 -14.08 -22.44
C ILE A 226 16.07 -14.01 -22.85
N SER A 227 16.37 -13.45 -24.03
CA SER A 227 17.74 -13.26 -24.49
C SER A 227 18.53 -12.33 -23.56
N ILE A 228 17.94 -11.23 -23.10
CA ILE A 228 18.55 -10.30 -22.15
C ILE A 228 18.79 -10.97 -20.79
N THR A 229 17.83 -11.75 -20.28
CA THR A 229 18.02 -12.49 -19.02
C THR A 229 19.06 -13.59 -19.15
N GLN A 230 19.16 -14.25 -20.31
CA GLN A 230 20.22 -15.23 -20.61
C GLN A 230 21.59 -14.57 -20.59
N ILE A 231 21.75 -13.43 -21.25
CA ILE A 231 22.99 -12.64 -21.23
C ILE A 231 23.33 -12.20 -19.80
N SER A 232 22.33 -11.82 -18.99
CA SER A 232 22.53 -11.47 -17.58
C SER A 232 23.01 -12.67 -16.72
N SER A 233 22.51 -13.87 -17.04
CA SER A 233 22.98 -15.14 -16.43
C SER A 233 24.42 -15.46 -16.84
N ASP A 234 24.72 -15.30 -18.12
CA ASP A 234 26.07 -15.54 -18.68
C ASP A 234 27.07 -14.53 -18.12
N VAL A 235 26.69 -13.25 -17.97
CA VAL A 235 27.48 -12.21 -17.34
C VAL A 235 27.73 -12.50 -15.87
N SER A 236 26.72 -12.98 -15.10
CA SER A 236 26.95 -13.37 -13.71
C SER A 236 27.86 -14.58 -13.56
N SER A 237 27.89 -15.50 -14.57
CA SER A 237 28.85 -16.60 -14.63
C SER A 237 30.26 -16.14 -14.99
N LEU A 238 30.38 -15.13 -15.87
CA LEU A 238 31.65 -14.50 -16.25
C LEU A 238 32.20 -13.62 -15.11
N ALA A 239 31.34 -12.91 -14.39
CA ALA A 239 31.75 -12.08 -13.24
C ALA A 239 32.40 -12.89 -12.12
N ARG A 240 32.07 -14.18 -12.03
CA ARG A 240 32.81 -15.12 -11.15
C ARG A 240 34.24 -15.39 -11.62
N SER A 241 34.55 -15.11 -12.88
CA SER A 241 35.86 -15.38 -13.48
C SER A 241 36.72 -14.15 -13.77
N SER A 242 36.15 -12.93 -13.86
CA SER A 242 36.88 -11.68 -14.17
C SER A 242 36.09 -10.44 -13.79
N SER A 243 36.57 -9.68 -12.83
CA SER A 243 35.86 -8.56 -12.22
C SER A 243 35.92 -7.20 -12.97
N SER A 244 36.59 -7.10 -14.13
CA SER A 244 36.85 -5.80 -14.77
C SER A 244 35.84 -5.34 -15.82
N ASP A 245 35.09 -6.24 -16.47
CA ASP A 245 34.29 -5.91 -17.65
C ASP A 245 32.77 -5.88 -17.39
N LEU A 246 32.35 -6.20 -16.16
CA LEU A 246 30.95 -6.32 -15.78
C LEU A 246 30.16 -5.01 -15.86
N PRO A 247 30.69 -3.84 -15.42
CA PRO A 247 29.95 -2.57 -15.49
C PRO A 247 29.64 -2.14 -16.93
N GLU A 248 30.57 -2.34 -17.87
CA GLU A 248 30.39 -1.98 -19.27
C GLU A 248 29.35 -2.86 -19.98
N THR A 249 29.29 -4.15 -19.60
CA THR A 249 28.30 -5.10 -20.13
C THR A 249 26.90 -4.82 -19.60
N LEU A 250 26.77 -4.48 -18.31
CA LEU A 250 25.49 -4.10 -17.69
C LEU A 250 24.95 -2.78 -18.25
N ASP A 251 25.82 -1.83 -18.57
CA ASP A 251 25.43 -0.54 -19.17
C ASP A 251 24.95 -0.71 -20.61
N THR A 252 25.58 -1.61 -21.37
CA THR A 252 25.15 -2.00 -22.72
C THR A 252 23.77 -2.65 -22.71
N GLN A 253 23.51 -3.58 -21.78
CA GLN A 253 22.22 -4.26 -21.62
C GLN A 253 21.11 -3.30 -21.14
N ALA A 254 21.43 -2.36 -20.25
CA ALA A 254 20.50 -1.31 -19.86
C ALA A 254 20.11 -0.41 -21.04
N GLY A 255 21.04 -0.21 -22.00
CA GLY A 255 20.80 0.48 -23.27
C GLY A 255 19.83 -0.29 -24.18
N GLU A 256 20.00 -1.59 -24.31
CA GLU A 256 19.11 -2.47 -25.10
C GLU A 256 17.70 -2.54 -24.52
N LEU A 257 17.57 -2.63 -23.19
CA LEU A 257 16.30 -2.54 -22.49
C LEU A 257 15.60 -1.18 -22.70
N ALA A 258 16.37 -0.09 -22.78
CA ALA A 258 15.80 1.23 -23.08
C ALA A 258 15.28 1.33 -24.52
N ALA A 259 15.94 0.67 -25.48
CA ALA A 259 15.47 0.57 -26.86
C ALA A 259 14.19 -0.26 -26.97
N LEU A 260 14.10 -1.37 -26.23
CA LEU A 260 12.91 -2.21 -26.15
C LEU A 260 11.72 -1.46 -25.53
N GLN A 261 11.95 -0.70 -24.45
CA GLN A 261 10.93 0.14 -23.82
C GLN A 261 10.38 1.19 -24.80
N LYS A 262 11.24 1.79 -25.62
CA LYS A 262 10.85 2.77 -26.62
C LYS A 262 9.98 2.14 -27.74
N LEU A 263 10.22 0.89 -28.09
CA LEU A 263 9.39 0.13 -29.04
C LEU A 263 8.04 -0.23 -28.45
N LEU A 264 7.97 -0.58 -27.15
CA LEU A 264 6.74 -0.83 -26.41
C LEU A 264 5.87 0.43 -26.33
N ASP A 265 6.48 1.58 -26.01
CA ASP A 265 5.79 2.87 -25.91
C ASP A 265 5.28 3.37 -27.27
N ALA A 266 5.95 3.00 -28.37
CA ALA A 266 5.57 3.38 -29.74
C ALA A 266 4.44 2.54 -30.34
N ASN A 267 4.21 1.33 -29.83
CA ASN A 267 3.23 0.36 -30.37
C ASN A 267 1.97 0.22 -29.50
N SER A 268 1.59 1.23 -28.71
CA SER A 268 0.39 1.18 -27.87
C SER A 268 -0.89 1.13 -28.70
N VAL A 269 -1.40 -0.05 -28.96
CA VAL A 269 -2.74 -0.28 -29.52
C VAL A 269 -3.76 -0.23 -28.38
N SER A 270 -4.86 0.47 -28.59
CA SER A 270 -5.80 0.89 -27.53
C SER A 270 -6.53 -0.25 -26.78
N SER A 271 -6.57 -1.45 -27.32
CA SER A 271 -7.25 -2.61 -26.72
C SER A 271 -6.40 -3.41 -25.73
N LEU A 272 -5.07 -3.32 -25.80
CA LEU A 272 -4.12 -3.98 -24.90
C LEU A 272 -3.14 -2.98 -24.23
N SER A 273 -3.52 -1.70 -24.17
CA SER A 273 -2.70 -0.65 -23.57
C SER A 273 -2.28 -0.95 -22.11
N GLU A 274 -3.11 -1.70 -21.36
CA GLU A 274 -2.80 -2.10 -19.97
C GLU A 274 -1.74 -3.22 -19.91
N VAL A 275 -1.72 -4.15 -20.86
CA VAL A 275 -0.69 -5.21 -20.94
C VAL A 275 0.63 -4.59 -21.40
N SER A 276 0.58 -3.71 -22.39
CA SER A 276 1.74 -2.93 -22.85
C SER A 276 2.31 -2.06 -21.73
N ALA A 277 1.45 -1.38 -20.93
CA ALA A 277 1.86 -0.58 -19.78
C ALA A 277 2.47 -1.45 -18.67
N SER A 278 1.90 -2.64 -18.39
CA SER A 278 2.45 -3.59 -17.40
C SER A 278 3.80 -4.15 -17.84
N LEU A 279 3.95 -4.44 -19.13
CA LEU A 279 5.21 -4.93 -19.68
C LEU A 279 6.27 -3.83 -19.70
N SER A 280 5.91 -2.60 -20.04
CA SER A 280 6.79 -1.41 -19.95
C SER A 280 7.23 -1.12 -18.51
N GLU A 281 6.33 -1.28 -17.52
CA GLU A 281 6.65 -1.16 -16.09
C GLU A 281 7.60 -2.26 -15.62
N ASN A 282 7.42 -3.50 -16.09
CA ASN A 282 8.32 -4.62 -15.79
C ASN A 282 9.72 -4.41 -16.39
N VAL A 283 9.79 -3.96 -17.65
CA VAL A 283 11.06 -3.60 -18.30
C VAL A 283 11.76 -2.46 -17.56
N SER A 284 11.01 -1.44 -17.13
CA SER A 284 11.53 -0.33 -16.33
C SER A 284 12.05 -0.78 -14.96
N SER A 285 11.35 -1.73 -14.33
CA SER A 285 11.76 -2.32 -13.04
C SER A 285 13.03 -3.15 -13.16
N ILE A 286 13.14 -3.98 -14.22
CA ILE A 286 14.36 -4.76 -14.52
C ILE A 286 15.54 -3.81 -14.77
N ARG A 287 15.33 -2.73 -15.52
CA ARG A 287 16.35 -1.70 -15.78
C ARG A 287 16.81 -1.00 -14.49
N SER A 288 15.88 -0.66 -13.60
CA SER A 288 16.19 -0.06 -12.29
C SER A 288 17.02 -1.01 -11.42
N VAL A 289 16.67 -2.30 -11.43
CA VAL A 289 17.43 -3.34 -10.71
C VAL A 289 18.83 -3.49 -11.29
N MET A 290 18.98 -3.52 -12.62
CA MET A 290 20.30 -3.59 -13.27
C MET A 290 21.17 -2.38 -12.96
N SER A 291 20.59 -1.17 -12.95
CA SER A 291 21.29 0.06 -12.57
C SER A 291 21.71 0.06 -11.09
N SER A 292 20.85 -0.44 -10.21
CA SER A 292 21.15 -0.58 -8.77
C SER A 292 22.23 -1.61 -8.51
N ILE A 293 22.29 -2.69 -9.29
CA ILE A 293 23.32 -3.72 -9.21
C ILE A 293 24.67 -3.16 -9.69
N SER A 294 24.67 -2.38 -10.78
CA SER A 294 25.89 -1.72 -11.25
C SER A 294 26.48 -0.78 -10.19
N SER A 295 25.64 -0.07 -9.44
CA SER A 295 26.08 0.81 -8.34
C SER A 295 26.51 0.04 -7.08
N LEU A 296 25.84 -1.08 -6.76
CA LEU A 296 26.17 -1.94 -5.61
C LEU A 296 27.46 -2.75 -5.83
N TYR A 297 27.76 -3.10 -7.09
CA TYR A 297 28.97 -3.85 -7.42
C TYR A 297 30.27 -3.04 -7.24
N GLN A 298 30.16 -1.72 -7.21
CA GLN A 298 31.30 -0.86 -6.86
C GLN A 298 31.62 -0.86 -5.37
N ASP A 299 30.72 -1.37 -4.50
CA ASP A 299 30.85 -1.27 -3.04
C ASP A 299 30.83 -2.61 -2.26
N MET A 300 30.53 -3.79 -2.85
CA MET A 300 30.33 -5.02 -2.04
C MET A 300 30.68 -6.36 -2.70
N ASP A 301 31.36 -7.19 -1.93
CA ASP A 301 31.92 -8.53 -2.23
C ASP A 301 31.00 -9.71 -1.79
N GLY A 302 29.68 -9.56 -1.72
CA GLY A 302 28.90 -10.53 -0.91
C GLY A 302 27.66 -11.26 -1.47
N ASP A 303 26.93 -10.77 -2.48
CA ASP A 303 25.54 -11.26 -2.72
C ASP A 303 25.21 -11.76 -4.15
N MET A 304 26.21 -12.19 -4.90
CA MET A 304 26.07 -12.66 -6.30
C MET A 304 25.21 -13.94 -6.44
N ASN A 305 25.09 -14.76 -5.41
CA ASN A 305 24.29 -15.98 -5.47
C ASN A 305 22.78 -15.67 -5.50
N THR A 306 22.32 -14.74 -4.68
CA THR A 306 20.91 -14.33 -4.62
C THR A 306 20.46 -13.67 -5.94
N PHE A 307 21.36 -12.93 -6.58
CA PHE A 307 21.11 -12.31 -7.89
C PHE A 307 21.01 -13.37 -8.99
N THR A 308 21.94 -14.32 -9.05
CA THR A 308 21.92 -15.40 -10.05
C THR A 308 20.65 -16.23 -9.93
N ASP A 309 20.22 -16.54 -8.71
CA ASP A 309 18.99 -17.27 -8.44
C ASP A 309 17.76 -16.47 -8.91
N ALA A 310 17.71 -15.16 -8.63
CA ALA A 310 16.61 -14.30 -9.07
C ALA A 310 16.53 -14.16 -10.60
N VAL A 311 17.67 -14.03 -11.27
CA VAL A 311 17.74 -13.97 -12.75
C VAL A 311 17.32 -15.30 -13.37
N THR A 312 17.78 -16.42 -12.81
CA THR A 312 17.41 -17.77 -13.28
C THR A 312 15.93 -18.01 -13.11
N GLN A 313 15.36 -17.65 -11.96
CA GLN A 313 13.92 -17.75 -11.72
C GLN A 313 13.10 -16.83 -12.64
N GLY A 314 13.59 -15.62 -12.89
CA GLY A 314 12.99 -14.69 -13.85
C GLY A 314 12.98 -15.27 -15.27
N GLN A 315 14.06 -15.89 -15.69
CA GLN A 315 14.19 -16.55 -16.99
C GLN A 315 13.26 -17.77 -17.12
N GLU A 316 13.17 -18.59 -16.09
CA GLU A 316 12.24 -19.73 -16.07
C GLU A 316 10.79 -19.26 -16.22
N ASN A 317 10.40 -18.22 -15.48
CA ASN A 317 9.05 -17.64 -15.54
C ASN A 317 8.75 -17.04 -16.92
N LEU A 318 9.69 -16.31 -17.52
CA LEU A 318 9.56 -15.76 -18.89
C LEU A 318 9.43 -16.88 -19.92
N THR A 319 10.24 -17.92 -19.81
CA THR A 319 10.19 -19.10 -20.72
C THR A 319 8.86 -19.85 -20.58
N GLN A 320 8.34 -20.00 -19.37
CA GLN A 320 7.04 -20.60 -19.13
C GLN A 320 5.90 -19.74 -19.68
N THR A 321 6.00 -18.42 -19.50
CA THR A 321 5.05 -17.47 -20.10
C THR A 321 5.06 -17.54 -21.61
N GLN A 322 6.23 -17.63 -22.23
CA GLN A 322 6.38 -17.80 -23.67
C GLN A 322 5.79 -19.11 -24.19
N GLN A 323 6.01 -20.22 -23.48
CA GLN A 323 5.42 -21.50 -23.83
C GLN A 323 3.88 -21.44 -23.75
N THR A 324 3.35 -20.79 -22.75
CA THR A 324 1.91 -20.55 -22.58
C THR A 324 1.37 -19.68 -23.70
N LEU A 325 2.07 -18.61 -24.06
CA LEU A 325 1.72 -17.71 -25.15
C LEU A 325 1.73 -18.46 -26.52
N ASN A 326 2.76 -19.22 -26.79
CA ASN A 326 2.86 -20.05 -28.02
C ASN A 326 1.73 -21.08 -28.12
N THR A 327 1.38 -21.69 -26.98
CA THR A 327 0.24 -22.62 -26.91
C THR A 327 -1.07 -21.89 -27.19
N LEU A 328 -1.24 -20.69 -26.64
CA LEU A 328 -2.41 -19.84 -26.86
C LEU A 328 -2.50 -19.42 -28.34
N MET A 329 -1.40 -18.97 -28.93
CA MET A 329 -1.32 -18.57 -30.33
C MET A 329 -1.68 -19.73 -31.27
N THR A 330 -1.18 -20.95 -30.99
CA THR A 330 -1.52 -22.14 -31.77
C THR A 330 -3.02 -22.41 -31.72
N LYS A 331 -3.60 -22.38 -30.50
CA LYS A 331 -5.05 -22.60 -30.33
C LYS A 331 -5.88 -21.49 -30.98
N LEU A 332 -5.42 -20.24 -30.93
CA LEU A 332 -6.09 -19.12 -31.58
C LEU A 332 -6.04 -19.27 -33.10
N SER A 333 -4.90 -19.69 -33.66
CA SER A 333 -4.73 -19.99 -35.07
C SER A 333 -5.66 -21.10 -35.51
N ASP A 334 -5.73 -22.20 -34.74
CA ASP A 334 -6.62 -23.32 -35.01
C ASP A 334 -8.10 -22.88 -34.96
N SER A 335 -8.45 -22.02 -34.03
CA SER A 335 -9.81 -21.46 -33.92
C SER A 335 -10.15 -20.53 -35.10
N ILE A 336 -9.21 -19.69 -35.55
CA ILE A 336 -9.37 -18.83 -36.72
C ILE A 336 -9.55 -19.69 -37.98
N GLU A 337 -8.73 -20.75 -38.13
CA GLU A 337 -8.85 -21.68 -39.27
C GLU A 337 -10.20 -22.38 -39.25
N LEU A 338 -10.67 -22.80 -38.09
CA LEU A 338 -11.97 -23.43 -37.93
C LEU A 338 -13.11 -22.46 -38.24
N LEU A 339 -13.09 -21.22 -37.74
CA LEU A 339 -14.08 -20.21 -38.06
C LEU A 339 -14.11 -19.87 -39.56
N ASN A 340 -12.94 -19.74 -40.18
CA ASN A 340 -12.84 -19.53 -41.63
C ASN A 340 -13.38 -20.72 -42.44
N LYS A 341 -13.24 -21.94 -41.90
CA LYS A 341 -13.78 -23.15 -42.50
C LYS A 341 -15.31 -23.21 -42.33
N ILE A 342 -15.83 -22.79 -41.20
CA ILE A 342 -17.27 -22.61 -40.94
C ILE A 342 -17.83 -21.53 -41.86
N ALA A 343 -17.16 -20.38 -42.02
CA ALA A 343 -17.56 -19.30 -42.91
C ALA A 343 -17.63 -19.70 -44.39
N SER A 344 -16.90 -20.74 -44.77
CA SER A 344 -16.85 -21.24 -46.14
C SER A 344 -17.80 -22.41 -46.43
N ASP A 345 -18.52 -22.91 -45.42
CA ASP A 345 -19.40 -24.08 -45.55
C ASP A 345 -20.88 -23.66 -45.48
N PRO A 346 -21.70 -23.93 -46.56
CA PRO A 346 -23.08 -23.44 -46.63
C PRO A 346 -24.08 -24.12 -45.67
N GLU A 347 -23.67 -25.05 -44.82
CA GLU A 347 -24.59 -25.92 -44.06
C GLU A 347 -24.74 -25.58 -42.57
N TYR A 348 -24.30 -24.36 -42.07
CA TYR A 348 -24.28 -24.05 -40.65
C TYR A 348 -25.36 -23.05 -40.16
N ASP A 349 -26.65 -23.47 -40.17
CA ASP A 349 -27.76 -22.72 -39.55
C ASP A 349 -27.68 -22.66 -38.02
N PHE A 350 -27.02 -23.62 -37.41
CA PHE A 350 -26.89 -23.73 -35.93
C PHE A 350 -26.07 -22.60 -35.29
N VAL A 351 -25.12 -22.05 -36.03
CA VAL A 351 -24.27 -20.93 -35.55
C VAL A 351 -25.07 -19.64 -35.45
N ASN A 352 -26.08 -19.45 -36.29
CA ASN A 352 -26.92 -18.25 -36.28
C ASN A 352 -27.88 -18.16 -35.08
N GLU A 353 -28.32 -19.29 -34.56
CA GLU A 353 -29.22 -19.32 -33.39
C GLU A 353 -28.45 -18.99 -32.08
N ILE A 354 -27.17 -19.38 -32.00
CA ILE A 354 -26.28 -19.06 -30.89
C ILE A 354 -25.75 -17.60 -30.99
N LEU A 355 -25.60 -17.08 -32.18
CA LEU A 355 -25.01 -15.79 -32.47
C LEU A 355 -26.04 -14.68 -32.75
N GLY A 356 -27.33 -14.91 -32.47
CA GLY A 356 -28.41 -13.92 -32.63
C GLY A 356 -28.28 -12.63 -31.82
N SER A 357 -27.26 -12.50 -31.01
CA SER A 357 -26.87 -11.25 -30.35
C SER A 357 -25.99 -10.39 -31.25
N ASP A 358 -26.02 -9.05 -31.02
CA ASP A 358 -25.22 -8.08 -31.77
C ASP A 358 -23.74 -8.51 -31.79
N PRO A 359 -23.13 -8.72 -32.98
CA PRO A 359 -21.76 -9.23 -33.12
C PRO A 359 -20.72 -8.40 -32.39
N GLN A 360 -20.92 -7.11 -32.35
CA GLN A 360 -20.01 -6.19 -31.69
C GLN A 360 -20.01 -6.39 -30.17
N THR A 361 -21.20 -6.56 -29.58
CA THR A 361 -21.38 -6.79 -28.13
C THR A 361 -20.72 -8.09 -27.70
N LEU A 362 -20.88 -9.16 -28.49
CA LEU A 362 -20.24 -10.46 -28.21
C LEU A 362 -18.71 -10.40 -28.34
N ALA A 363 -18.20 -9.71 -29.37
CA ALA A 363 -16.77 -9.54 -29.58
C ALA A 363 -16.13 -8.71 -28.45
N ASP A 364 -16.80 -7.65 -27.99
CA ASP A 364 -16.34 -6.81 -26.88
C ASP A 364 -16.39 -7.57 -25.54
N PHE A 365 -17.40 -8.45 -25.33
CA PHE A 365 -17.45 -9.34 -24.18
C PHE A 365 -16.29 -10.35 -24.18
N ILE A 366 -16.01 -11.00 -25.32
CA ILE A 366 -14.90 -11.95 -25.44
C ILE A 366 -13.54 -11.27 -25.23
N ALA A 367 -13.40 -10.01 -25.67
CA ALA A 367 -12.17 -9.24 -25.51
C ALA A 367 -11.94 -8.78 -24.05
N SER A 368 -13.01 -8.54 -23.27
CA SER A 368 -12.91 -8.07 -21.89
C SER A 368 -14.01 -8.66 -20.98
N PRO A 369 -13.95 -9.97 -20.68
CA PRO A 369 -15.05 -10.70 -20.04
C PRO A 369 -15.20 -10.41 -18.54
N VAL A 370 -14.22 -9.80 -17.88
CA VAL A 370 -14.24 -9.58 -16.43
C VAL A 370 -14.23 -8.11 -16.07
N GLU A 371 -15.25 -7.67 -15.34
CA GLU A 371 -15.30 -6.35 -14.72
C GLU A 371 -15.05 -6.46 -13.19
N ILE A 372 -14.24 -5.56 -12.64
CA ILE A 372 -13.99 -5.51 -11.20
C ILE A 372 -14.74 -4.36 -10.56
N THR A 373 -15.79 -4.69 -9.80
CA THR A 373 -16.50 -3.72 -8.98
C THR A 373 -15.71 -3.45 -7.69
N THR A 374 -15.23 -2.23 -7.53
CA THR A 374 -14.49 -1.81 -6.33
C THR A 374 -15.42 -1.24 -5.28
N LYS A 375 -15.55 -1.93 -4.12
CA LYS A 375 -16.21 -1.41 -2.92
C LYS A 375 -15.16 -0.87 -1.96
N LYS A 376 -15.07 0.43 -1.83
CA LYS A 376 -14.10 1.08 -0.94
C LYS A 376 -14.60 1.03 0.50
N ILE A 377 -13.85 0.35 1.37
CA ILE A 377 -14.08 0.34 2.81
C ILE A 377 -13.30 1.49 3.42
N TYR A 378 -13.99 2.35 4.19
CA TYR A 378 -13.41 3.57 4.77
C TYR A 378 -12.74 4.46 3.70
N GLU A 379 -13.51 4.87 2.71
CA GLU A 379 -13.01 5.66 1.59
C GLU A 379 -12.33 6.95 2.06
N ILE A 380 -11.11 7.16 1.58
CA ILE A 380 -10.35 8.39 1.78
C ILE A 380 -10.08 9.01 0.42
N SER A 381 -10.65 10.21 0.20
CA SER A 381 -10.66 10.88 -1.10
C SER A 381 -9.29 11.41 -1.54
N ALA A 382 -8.42 11.76 -0.58
CA ALA A 382 -7.13 12.36 -0.87
C ALA A 382 -6.00 11.68 -0.06
N TYR A 383 -4.87 11.42 -0.72
CA TYR A 383 -3.67 10.86 -0.08
C TYR A 383 -3.19 11.70 1.11
N GLY A 384 -3.26 13.03 1.01
CA GLY A 384 -2.93 13.93 2.11
C GLY A 384 -3.77 13.68 3.38
N SER A 385 -5.07 13.36 3.23
CA SER A 385 -5.92 12.98 4.36
C SER A 385 -5.47 11.65 5.00
N ALA A 386 -5.06 10.68 4.17
CA ALA A 386 -4.62 9.37 4.64
C ALA A 386 -3.29 9.41 5.44
N VAL A 387 -2.37 10.31 5.09
CA VAL A 387 -1.08 10.46 5.78
C VAL A 387 -1.11 11.49 6.91
N SER A 388 -2.14 12.35 6.98
CA SER A 388 -2.25 13.40 7.97
C SER A 388 -2.20 12.93 9.43
N PRO A 389 -2.73 11.75 9.83
CA PRO A 389 -2.57 11.23 11.19
C PRO A 389 -1.12 11.15 11.64
N PHE A 390 -0.25 10.61 10.78
CA PHE A 390 1.17 10.47 11.10
C PHE A 390 1.85 11.82 11.32
N TYR A 391 1.69 12.75 10.38
CA TYR A 391 2.34 14.07 10.49
C TYR A 391 1.74 14.93 11.60
N THR A 392 0.46 14.79 11.87
CA THR A 392 -0.19 15.46 13.02
C THR A 392 0.39 14.99 14.34
N VAL A 393 0.47 13.67 14.56
CA VAL A 393 1.03 13.09 15.78
C VAL A 393 2.50 13.47 15.95
N LEU A 394 3.27 13.40 14.85
CA LEU A 394 4.68 13.77 14.85
C LEU A 394 4.88 15.25 15.16
N SER A 395 4.06 16.14 14.60
CA SER A 395 4.17 17.58 14.87
C SER A 395 3.82 17.93 16.32
N ILE A 396 2.85 17.24 16.94
CA ILE A 396 2.55 17.39 18.36
C ILE A 396 3.75 16.96 19.22
N TRP A 397 4.43 15.87 18.85
CA TRP A 397 5.66 15.44 19.54
C TRP A 397 6.78 16.46 19.39
N VAL A 398 7.06 16.92 18.18
CA VAL A 398 8.08 17.95 17.91
C VAL A 398 7.77 19.22 18.67
N GLY A 399 6.50 19.64 18.71
CA GLY A 399 6.06 20.79 19.50
C GLY A 399 6.40 20.65 20.99
N GLY A 400 6.15 19.47 21.55
CA GLY A 400 6.52 19.15 22.93
C GLY A 400 8.03 19.15 23.17
N LEU A 401 8.83 18.62 22.24
CA LEU A 401 10.30 18.64 22.30
C LEU A 401 10.85 20.06 22.31
N ILE A 402 10.38 20.91 21.40
CA ILE A 402 10.81 22.30 21.33
C ILE A 402 10.42 23.04 22.61
N MET A 403 9.23 22.74 23.17
CA MET A 403 8.83 23.35 24.46
C MET A 403 9.78 22.99 25.58
N VAL A 404 10.15 21.72 25.79
CA VAL A 404 11.04 21.31 26.87
C VAL A 404 12.46 21.82 26.68
N ALA A 405 12.91 22.00 25.43
CA ALA A 405 14.22 22.56 25.09
C ALA A 405 14.30 24.09 25.39
N ILE A 406 13.21 24.83 25.18
CA ILE A 406 13.21 26.29 25.30
C ILE A 406 12.69 26.75 26.66
N ILE A 407 11.67 26.09 27.21
CA ILE A 407 11.03 26.51 28.45
C ILE A 407 11.64 25.76 29.63
N HIS A 408 12.19 26.48 30.57
CA HIS A 408 12.74 25.88 31.79
C HIS A 408 11.68 25.03 32.53
N THR A 409 11.97 23.77 32.74
CA THR A 409 11.10 22.82 33.45
C THR A 409 11.10 23.02 34.95
N GLN A 410 12.17 23.62 35.51
CA GLN A 410 12.28 23.89 36.93
C GLN A 410 11.65 25.23 37.31
N VAL A 411 10.95 25.25 38.47
CA VAL A 411 10.34 26.47 39.03
C VAL A 411 11.39 27.26 39.81
N LYS A 412 11.81 28.42 39.29
CA LYS A 412 12.74 29.33 39.99
C LYS A 412 12.08 29.93 41.24
N LYS A 413 12.87 30.08 42.33
CA LYS A 413 12.42 30.74 43.55
C LYS A 413 11.91 32.16 43.24
N SER A 414 10.81 32.55 43.81
CA SER A 414 10.19 33.87 43.63
C SER A 414 9.61 34.40 44.93
N LYS A 415 9.58 35.73 45.09
CA LYS A 415 8.96 36.41 46.23
C LYS A 415 7.45 36.13 46.36
N TYR A 416 6.80 35.71 45.28
CA TYR A 416 5.35 35.44 45.24
C TYR A 416 4.99 33.97 45.55
N LEU A 417 5.98 33.09 45.68
CA LEU A 417 5.75 31.69 46.04
C LEU A 417 5.92 31.49 47.53
N PRO A 418 4.93 30.91 48.23
CA PRO A 418 5.04 30.60 49.65
C PRO A 418 6.26 29.73 49.96
N ALA A 419 6.91 30.00 51.09
CA ALA A 419 7.93 29.09 51.61
C ALA A 419 7.27 27.73 51.92
N GLY A 420 7.78 26.61 51.32
CA GLY A 420 7.27 25.28 51.62
C GLY A 420 6.38 24.64 50.52
N VAL A 421 6.37 25.18 49.30
CA VAL A 421 5.70 24.52 48.16
C VAL A 421 6.32 23.13 47.89
N LYS A 422 5.50 22.09 48.00
CA LYS A 422 5.93 20.68 47.83
C LYS A 422 6.37 20.38 46.41
N PRO A 423 7.30 19.41 46.18
CA PRO A 423 7.80 19.09 44.85
C PRO A 423 6.71 18.76 43.84
N TYR A 424 5.68 17.98 44.21
CA TYR A 424 4.56 17.65 43.32
C TYR A 424 3.72 18.88 42.94
N GLN A 425 3.61 19.88 43.83
CA GLN A 425 2.89 21.11 43.53
C GLN A 425 3.64 21.95 42.49
N LYS A 426 4.98 21.98 42.57
CA LYS A 426 5.82 22.63 41.56
C LYS A 426 5.73 21.90 40.24
N PHE A 427 5.75 20.56 40.27
CA PHE A 427 5.63 19.71 39.08
C PHE A 427 4.33 20.02 38.35
N PHE A 428 3.19 19.84 38.98
CA PHE A 428 1.90 20.06 38.31
C PHE A 428 1.65 21.54 37.96
N GLY A 429 2.10 22.49 38.82
CA GLY A 429 1.93 23.91 38.55
C GLY A 429 2.69 24.40 37.32
N ARG A 430 3.93 23.94 37.13
CA ARG A 430 4.72 24.21 35.91
C ARG A 430 4.16 23.45 34.73
N TYR A 431 3.73 22.19 34.91
CA TYR A 431 3.13 21.39 33.83
C TYR A 431 1.88 22.06 33.25
N LEU A 432 1.06 22.75 34.04
CA LEU A 432 -0.09 23.49 33.51
C LEU A 432 0.30 24.50 32.42
N THR A 433 1.47 25.13 32.54
CA THR A 433 1.99 26.05 31.50
C THR A 433 2.31 25.28 30.22
N PHE A 434 3.00 24.13 30.30
CA PHE A 434 3.28 23.27 29.18
C PHE A 434 2.00 22.74 28.53
N TYR A 435 1.04 22.34 29.35
CA TYR A 435 -0.27 21.89 28.89
C TYR A 435 -1.00 22.96 28.07
N CYS A 436 -1.09 24.19 28.60
CA CYS A 436 -1.77 25.27 27.88
C CYS A 436 -1.10 25.60 26.54
N ILE A 437 0.22 25.65 26.50
CA ILE A 437 0.96 25.90 25.26
C ILE A 437 0.78 24.72 24.29
N GLY A 438 0.88 23.49 24.78
CA GLY A 438 0.64 22.29 23.98
C GLY A 438 -0.77 22.24 23.39
N GLN A 439 -1.79 22.67 24.15
CA GLN A 439 -3.15 22.76 23.62
C GLN A 439 -3.30 23.87 22.58
N LEU A 440 -2.60 25.00 22.71
CA LEU A 440 -2.58 26.05 21.68
C LEU A 440 -1.90 25.58 20.39
N GLN A 441 -0.76 24.88 20.50
CA GLN A 441 -0.11 24.24 19.35
C GLN A 441 -1.06 23.26 18.64
N THR A 442 -1.68 22.39 19.41
CA THR A 442 -2.61 21.37 18.91
C THR A 442 -3.83 22.00 18.25
N LEU A 443 -4.38 23.05 18.85
CA LEU A 443 -5.50 23.79 18.27
C LEU A 443 -5.12 24.38 16.89
N LEU A 444 -3.94 24.98 16.78
CA LEU A 444 -3.46 25.53 15.51
C LEU A 444 -3.24 24.43 14.45
N ILE A 445 -2.66 23.30 14.84
CA ILE A 445 -2.47 22.14 13.97
C ILE A 445 -3.83 21.64 13.46
N VAL A 446 -4.80 21.45 14.36
CA VAL A 446 -6.14 20.96 14.02
C VAL A 446 -6.89 21.93 13.12
N LEU A 447 -6.87 23.23 13.46
CA LEU A 447 -7.50 24.25 12.61
C LEU A 447 -6.86 24.30 11.22
N GLY A 448 -5.53 24.22 11.12
CA GLY A 448 -4.85 24.17 9.83
C GLY A 448 -5.17 22.90 9.04
N ASN A 449 -5.22 21.75 9.69
CA ASN A 449 -5.59 20.50 9.01
C ASN A 449 -7.05 20.53 8.50
N LEU A 450 -7.99 21.04 9.29
CA LEU A 450 -9.41 21.05 8.94
C LEU A 450 -9.77 22.16 7.96
N PHE A 451 -9.23 23.39 8.13
CA PHE A 451 -9.66 24.56 7.36
C PHE A 451 -8.67 25.00 6.29
N TYR A 452 -7.37 24.80 6.46
CA TYR A 452 -6.35 25.20 5.49
C TYR A 452 -6.00 24.05 4.53
N ILE A 453 -5.66 22.87 5.08
CA ILE A 453 -5.35 21.68 4.27
C ILE A 453 -6.63 20.99 3.79
N GLN A 454 -7.73 21.14 4.56
CA GLN A 454 -9.04 20.55 4.28
C GLN A 454 -8.99 19.02 4.20
N ILE A 455 -8.33 18.39 5.19
CA ILE A 455 -8.34 16.94 5.29
C ILE A 455 -9.77 16.43 5.43
N GLN A 456 -10.05 15.28 4.85
CA GLN A 456 -11.30 14.57 5.09
C GLN A 456 -11.41 14.22 6.57
N CYS A 457 -12.46 14.67 7.24
CA CYS A 457 -12.66 14.38 8.65
C CYS A 457 -14.15 14.36 9.00
N PRO A 458 -14.84 13.21 8.89
CA PRO A 458 -16.24 13.05 9.27
C PRO A 458 -16.53 13.40 10.73
N HIS A 459 -15.55 13.23 11.62
CA HIS A 459 -15.71 13.45 13.06
C HIS A 459 -14.75 14.51 13.62
N PRO A 460 -14.87 15.81 13.26
CA PRO A 460 -13.89 16.84 13.59
C PRO A 460 -13.73 17.08 15.11
N VAL A 461 -14.79 16.93 15.89
CA VAL A 461 -14.74 17.07 17.36
C VAL A 461 -13.92 15.95 18.00
N LEU A 462 -14.12 14.71 17.55
CA LEU A 462 -13.34 13.56 18.02
C LEU A 462 -11.88 13.64 17.56
N TYR A 463 -11.64 14.16 16.36
CA TYR A 463 -10.30 14.45 15.85
C TYR A 463 -9.57 15.44 16.77
N TRP A 464 -10.20 16.57 17.08
CA TRP A 464 -9.64 17.55 18.02
C TRP A 464 -9.42 16.93 19.41
N PHE A 465 -10.37 16.14 19.92
CA PHE A 465 -10.24 15.46 21.21
C PHE A 465 -9.05 14.50 21.23
N ALA A 466 -8.89 13.65 20.21
CA ALA A 466 -7.74 12.75 20.09
C ALA A 466 -6.42 13.51 20.03
N CYS A 467 -6.34 14.58 19.25
CA CYS A 467 -5.16 15.46 19.20
C CYS A 467 -4.88 16.09 20.57
N SER A 468 -5.90 16.55 21.28
CA SER A 468 -5.79 17.16 22.62
C SER A 468 -5.28 16.16 23.65
N VAL A 469 -5.81 14.93 23.67
CA VAL A 469 -5.31 13.83 24.53
C VAL A 469 -3.88 13.45 24.15
N THR A 470 -3.56 13.35 22.88
CA THR A 470 -2.20 13.07 22.40
C THR A 470 -1.22 14.13 22.87
N SER A 471 -1.58 15.41 22.76
CA SER A 471 -0.78 16.53 23.25
C SER A 471 -0.58 16.47 24.77
N LEU A 472 -1.64 16.18 25.52
CA LEU A 472 -1.55 15.97 26.97
C LEU A 472 -0.55 14.87 27.32
N VAL A 473 -0.65 13.70 26.65
CA VAL A 473 0.22 12.55 26.89
C VAL A 473 1.69 12.86 26.54
N PHE A 474 1.92 13.45 25.39
CA PHE A 474 3.29 13.72 24.92
C PHE A 474 3.97 14.81 25.72
N THR A 475 3.26 15.88 26.00
CA THR A 475 3.83 16.99 26.78
C THR A 475 4.14 16.60 28.22
N ILE A 476 3.28 15.81 28.88
CA ILE A 476 3.58 15.34 30.24
C ILE A 476 4.73 14.33 30.24
N PHE A 477 4.82 13.48 29.23
CA PHE A 477 5.88 12.48 29.12
C PHE A 477 7.26 13.15 28.94
N MET A 478 7.39 14.08 27.99
CA MET A 478 8.63 14.82 27.77
C MET A 478 8.99 15.72 28.95
N TYR A 479 8.01 16.43 29.50
CA TYR A 479 8.19 17.23 30.69
C TYR A 479 8.69 16.38 31.86
N ALA A 480 8.12 15.20 32.08
CA ALA A 480 8.53 14.30 33.15
C ALA A 480 9.96 13.78 32.94
N LEU A 481 10.33 13.42 31.72
CA LEU A 481 11.70 13.00 31.38
C LEU A 481 12.70 14.12 31.65
N THR A 482 12.40 15.35 31.23
CA THR A 482 13.29 16.49 31.42
C THR A 482 13.38 16.89 32.89
N VAL A 483 12.27 16.83 33.66
CA VAL A 483 12.28 17.08 35.10
C VAL A 483 13.08 16.02 35.86
N ALA A 484 13.01 14.76 35.47
CA ALA A 484 13.70 13.65 36.11
C ALA A 484 15.20 13.59 35.77
N PHE A 485 15.56 13.78 34.48
CA PHE A 485 16.91 13.53 33.97
C PHE A 485 17.61 14.76 33.39
N GLY A 486 16.99 15.94 33.47
CA GLY A 486 17.53 17.19 32.89
C GLY A 486 17.75 17.04 31.36
N ASN A 487 18.91 17.45 30.86
CA ASN A 487 19.25 17.40 29.45
C ASN A 487 19.34 15.97 28.89
N ILE A 488 19.66 14.97 29.73
CA ILE A 488 19.59 13.57 29.31
C ILE A 488 18.13 13.21 28.98
N GLY A 489 17.16 13.75 29.75
CA GLY A 489 15.74 13.56 29.49
C GLY A 489 15.30 14.13 28.15
N GLU A 490 15.84 15.28 27.74
CA GLU A 490 15.61 15.86 26.41
C GLU A 490 16.21 14.97 25.31
N ALA A 491 17.45 14.52 25.49
CA ALA A 491 18.09 13.59 24.55
C ALA A 491 17.30 12.27 24.41
N LEU A 492 16.81 11.71 25.54
CA LEU A 492 15.96 10.53 25.52
C LEU A 492 14.65 10.78 24.75
N ALA A 493 14.02 11.93 24.93
CA ALA A 493 12.79 12.29 24.20
C ALA A 493 13.05 12.40 22.68
N ILE A 494 14.24 12.85 22.25
CA ILE A 494 14.67 12.85 20.84
C ILE A 494 14.88 11.41 20.34
N ILE A 495 15.56 10.56 21.11
CA ILE A 495 15.77 9.15 20.77
C ILE A 495 14.41 8.44 20.62
N PHE A 496 13.50 8.67 21.57
CA PHE A 496 12.13 8.15 21.46
C PHE A 496 11.43 8.62 20.18
N MET A 497 11.60 9.88 19.79
CA MET A 497 11.06 10.41 18.53
C MET A 497 11.59 9.62 17.33
N VAL A 498 12.91 9.44 17.23
CA VAL A 498 13.54 8.72 16.12
C VAL A 498 13.00 7.29 16.02
N VAL A 499 12.94 6.59 17.16
CA VAL A 499 12.39 5.22 17.22
C VAL A 499 10.92 5.19 16.82
N GLN A 500 10.12 6.15 17.26
CA GLN A 500 8.69 6.22 16.94
C GLN A 500 8.45 6.57 15.48
N VAL A 501 9.19 7.51 14.90
CA VAL A 501 9.08 7.87 13.47
C VAL A 501 9.38 6.64 12.59
N ALA A 502 10.45 5.91 12.91
CA ALA A 502 10.85 4.73 12.15
C ALA A 502 9.92 3.52 12.39
N GLY A 503 9.39 3.37 13.62
CA GLY A 503 8.73 2.14 14.08
C GLY A 503 7.22 2.24 14.27
N SER A 504 6.57 3.35 13.92
CA SER A 504 5.13 3.54 14.19
C SER A 504 4.19 3.04 13.09
N GLY A 505 4.71 2.62 11.95
CA GLY A 505 3.86 2.24 10.82
C GLY A 505 3.13 3.44 10.18
N GLY A 506 3.66 4.64 10.34
CA GLY A 506 3.04 5.87 9.82
C GLY A 506 3.21 6.05 8.33
N THR A 507 4.40 5.77 7.81
CA THR A 507 4.74 5.88 6.39
C THR A 507 4.55 4.56 5.65
N PHE A 508 4.96 3.45 6.28
CA PHE A 508 4.83 2.10 5.74
C PHE A 508 4.02 1.22 6.68
N PRO A 509 3.29 0.22 6.17
CA PRO A 509 2.67 -0.79 7.02
C PRO A 509 3.70 -1.43 7.95
N ILE A 510 3.32 -1.65 9.21
CA ILE A 510 4.23 -2.24 10.21
C ILE A 510 4.74 -3.63 9.78
N ASP A 511 3.93 -4.34 9.00
CA ASP A 511 4.22 -5.70 8.54
C ASP A 511 5.44 -5.76 7.61
N VAL A 512 5.73 -4.70 6.86
CA VAL A 512 6.91 -4.61 5.98
C VAL A 512 8.18 -4.13 6.68
N LEU A 513 8.08 -3.69 7.94
CA LEU A 513 9.23 -3.24 8.70
C LEU A 513 10.03 -4.42 9.29
N PRO A 514 11.35 -4.25 9.56
CA PRO A 514 12.17 -5.25 10.21
C PRO A 514 11.58 -5.73 11.54
N LYS A 515 11.89 -7.00 11.93
CA LYS A 515 11.32 -7.66 13.11
C LYS A 515 11.43 -6.85 14.41
N VAL A 516 12.52 -6.10 14.59
CA VAL A 516 12.73 -5.25 15.78
C VAL A 516 11.64 -4.20 15.91
N TYR A 517 11.30 -3.49 14.82
CA TYR A 517 10.25 -2.47 14.83
C TYR A 517 8.87 -3.08 15.11
N ARG A 518 8.56 -4.24 14.54
CA ARG A 518 7.31 -4.95 14.81
C ARG A 518 7.15 -5.36 16.28
N MET A 519 8.27 -5.70 16.97
CA MET A 519 8.22 -6.04 18.39
C MET A 519 7.98 -4.82 19.29
N ILE A 520 8.64 -3.69 18.99
CA ILE A 520 8.52 -2.47 19.83
C ILE A 520 7.27 -1.66 19.55
N TYR A 521 6.65 -1.81 18.37
CA TYR A 521 5.46 -1.07 17.92
C TYR A 521 4.37 -0.96 18.99
N ARG A 522 4.04 -2.09 19.64
CA ARG A 522 2.98 -2.18 20.66
C ARG A 522 3.26 -1.38 21.94
N TYR A 523 4.52 -1.00 22.17
CA TYR A 523 4.96 -0.25 23.35
C TYR A 523 5.17 1.24 23.06
N LEU A 524 4.87 1.70 21.85
CA LEU A 524 5.02 3.09 21.47
C LEU A 524 3.66 3.81 21.53
N PRO A 525 3.60 5.09 21.98
CA PRO A 525 2.35 5.84 22.01
C PRO A 525 1.89 6.34 20.62
N PHE A 526 2.79 6.52 19.65
CA PHE A 526 2.45 7.01 18.30
C PHE A 526 1.40 6.17 17.59
N PRO A 527 1.51 4.83 17.53
CA PRO A 527 0.51 3.99 16.87
C PRO A 527 -0.91 4.25 17.38
N TYR A 528 -1.09 4.30 18.69
CA TYR A 528 -2.40 4.52 19.30
C TYR A 528 -2.96 5.91 19.01
N ALA A 529 -2.09 6.93 19.02
CA ALA A 529 -2.49 8.29 18.64
C ALA A 529 -2.89 8.36 17.17
N MET A 530 -2.11 7.76 16.26
CA MET A 530 -2.41 7.73 14.83
C MET A 530 -3.70 6.96 14.53
N ASP A 531 -3.89 5.80 15.17
CA ASP A 531 -5.06 4.96 14.93
C ASP A 531 -6.32 5.67 15.43
N ALA A 532 -6.28 6.36 16.58
CA ALA A 532 -7.39 7.20 17.01
C ALA A 532 -7.74 8.29 15.98
N LEU A 533 -6.73 8.93 15.37
CA LEU A 533 -6.97 9.92 14.32
C LEU A 533 -7.50 9.28 13.02
N ARG A 534 -7.01 8.11 12.63
CA ARG A 534 -7.49 7.35 11.47
C ARG A 534 -8.98 7.00 11.60
N GLU A 535 -9.42 6.63 12.80
CA GLU A 535 -10.85 6.39 13.07
C GLU A 535 -11.71 7.62 12.76
N THR A 536 -11.21 8.81 13.05
CA THR A 536 -11.97 10.06 12.81
C THR A 536 -11.95 10.53 11.35
N ILE A 537 -10.97 10.08 10.56
CA ILE A 537 -10.75 10.46 9.17
C ILE A 537 -11.42 9.46 8.21
N GLY A 538 -11.18 8.18 8.39
CA GLY A 538 -11.69 7.13 7.50
C GLY A 538 -13.05 6.59 7.90
N GLY A 539 -13.42 6.70 9.17
CA GLY A 539 -14.63 6.12 9.75
C GLY A 539 -14.31 5.22 10.94
N MET A 540 -15.26 5.06 11.83
CA MET A 540 -15.08 4.38 13.11
C MET A 540 -15.41 2.88 12.99
N TYR A 541 -14.57 2.04 13.60
CA TYR A 541 -14.83 0.60 13.75
C TYR A 541 -15.11 0.26 15.21
N GLY A 542 -16.34 -0.06 15.54
CA GLY A 542 -16.76 -0.45 16.88
C GLY A 542 -16.29 0.51 17.97
N ASN A 543 -15.55 -0.02 18.96
CA ASN A 543 -15.03 0.76 20.09
C ASN A 543 -13.52 1.07 19.99
N TYR A 544 -12.88 0.80 18.84
CA TYR A 544 -11.44 0.85 18.68
C TYR A 544 -10.84 2.24 18.95
N TYR A 545 -11.56 3.31 18.57
CA TYR A 545 -11.16 4.67 18.90
C TYR A 545 -10.92 4.86 20.42
N TRP A 546 -11.87 4.42 21.23
CA TRP A 546 -11.78 4.55 22.69
C TRP A 546 -10.74 3.64 23.32
N GLU A 547 -10.49 2.48 22.72
CA GLU A 547 -9.37 1.62 23.15
C GLU A 547 -8.03 2.31 22.92
N CYS A 548 -7.83 2.96 21.77
CA CYS A 548 -6.63 3.72 21.47
C CYS A 548 -6.45 4.88 22.46
N ILE A 549 -7.51 5.63 22.73
CA ILE A 549 -7.50 6.70 23.74
C ILE A 549 -7.16 6.14 25.13
N GLY A 550 -7.77 5.01 25.52
CA GLY A 550 -7.50 4.34 26.79
C GLY A 550 -6.05 3.91 26.96
N ARG A 551 -5.43 3.38 25.90
CA ARG A 551 -4.01 3.00 25.90
C ARG A 551 -3.09 4.20 26.02
N LEU A 552 -3.44 5.35 25.46
CA LEU A 552 -2.69 6.59 25.61
C LEU A 552 -2.63 7.05 27.07
N PHE A 553 -3.70 6.88 27.85
CA PHE A 553 -3.70 7.25 29.27
C PHE A 553 -2.69 6.45 30.12
N ILE A 554 -2.28 5.26 29.71
CA ILE A 554 -1.24 4.47 30.38
C ILE A 554 0.07 5.26 30.43
N TYR A 555 0.42 5.97 29.35
CA TYR A 555 1.66 6.76 29.29
C TYR A 555 1.64 7.98 30.21
N ILE A 556 0.46 8.52 30.57
CA ILE A 556 0.35 9.56 31.60
C ILE A 556 0.77 9.00 32.95
N ILE A 557 0.33 7.79 33.29
CA ILE A 557 0.70 7.14 34.56
C ILE A 557 2.22 6.92 34.60
N ILE A 558 2.80 6.41 33.50
CA ILE A 558 4.24 6.20 33.36
C ILE A 558 4.99 7.54 33.52
N ALA A 559 4.52 8.61 32.86
CA ALA A 559 5.12 9.94 32.94
C ALA A 559 5.09 10.51 34.36
N ILE A 560 3.96 10.38 35.06
CA ILE A 560 3.85 10.85 36.46
C ILE A 560 4.81 10.05 37.36
N LEU A 561 4.94 8.74 37.18
CA LEU A 561 5.90 7.93 37.94
C LEU A 561 7.33 8.38 37.69
N ILE A 562 7.70 8.61 36.40
CA ILE A 562 9.03 9.13 36.05
C ILE A 562 9.28 10.48 36.71
N GLY A 563 8.38 11.45 36.55
CA GLY A 563 8.57 12.83 37.01
C GLY A 563 8.54 13.02 38.52
N LEU A 564 7.81 12.18 39.28
CA LEU A 564 7.68 12.29 40.72
C LEU A 564 8.57 11.32 41.49
N VAL A 565 8.78 10.09 41.01
CA VAL A 565 9.49 9.05 41.73
C VAL A 565 10.96 9.00 41.28
N LEU A 566 11.23 8.87 39.97
CA LEU A 566 12.59 8.74 39.44
C LEU A 566 13.40 10.04 39.56
N ARG A 567 12.75 11.19 39.70
CA ARG A 567 13.44 12.46 39.93
C ARG A 567 14.38 12.43 41.11
N LYS A 568 13.99 11.78 42.25
CA LYS A 568 14.77 11.79 43.49
C LYS A 568 16.17 11.19 43.38
N PRO A 569 16.34 9.94 42.83
CA PRO A 569 17.66 9.34 42.71
C PRO A 569 18.57 10.06 41.72
N PHE A 570 18.02 10.79 40.73
CA PHE A 570 18.79 11.47 39.69
C PHE A 570 19.05 12.96 40.01
N GLU A 571 18.53 13.51 41.10
CA GLU A 571 18.70 14.94 41.48
C GLU A 571 20.18 15.30 41.67
N GLN A 572 20.97 14.42 42.30
CA GLN A 572 22.42 14.64 42.50
C GLN A 572 23.18 14.60 41.16
N LEU A 573 22.84 13.67 40.28
CA LEU A 573 23.44 13.54 38.94
C LEU A 573 23.14 14.79 38.11
N ASN A 574 21.91 15.28 38.14
CA ASN A 574 21.50 16.49 37.42
C ASN A 574 22.27 17.73 37.90
N HIS A 575 22.45 17.90 39.23
CA HIS A 575 23.27 18.97 39.75
C HIS A 575 24.75 18.86 39.36
N TYR A 576 25.30 17.67 39.34
CA TYR A 576 26.67 17.44 38.85
C TYR A 576 26.81 17.83 37.39
N MET A 577 25.86 17.44 36.57
CA MET A 577 25.85 17.75 35.14
C MET A 577 25.65 19.23 34.83
N GLU A 578 24.75 19.93 35.55
CA GLU A 578 24.58 21.36 35.44
C GLU A 578 25.88 22.14 35.76
N ARG A 579 26.55 21.76 36.84
CA ARG A 579 27.86 22.33 37.16
C ARG A 579 28.94 22.04 36.12
N SER A 580 28.93 20.82 35.56
CA SER A 580 29.88 20.43 34.52
C SER A 580 29.64 21.21 33.22
N LYS A 581 28.37 21.50 32.88
CA LYS A 581 28.00 22.38 31.75
C LYS A 581 28.50 23.81 31.94
N GLU A 582 28.20 24.41 33.12
CA GLU A 582 28.67 25.76 33.46
C GLU A 582 30.19 25.85 33.35
N ASN A 583 30.91 24.82 33.82
CA ASN A 583 32.36 24.76 33.75
C ASN A 583 32.93 24.54 32.33
N SER A 584 32.14 23.96 31.41
CA SER A 584 32.59 23.74 30.04
C SER A 584 32.70 25.03 29.22
N GLY A 585 31.96 26.07 29.59
CA GLY A 585 31.93 27.37 28.89
C GLY A 585 31.37 27.32 27.45
N VAL A 586 30.96 26.13 26.98
CA VAL A 586 30.50 25.88 25.58
C VAL A 586 29.01 25.54 25.54
N MET A 587 28.44 25.02 26.63
CA MET A 587 27.03 24.60 26.70
C MET A 587 26.22 25.56 27.57
N LEU A 588 25.07 26.04 27.05
CA LEU A 588 24.08 26.85 27.76
C LEU A 588 23.27 26.04 28.77
#